data_5a671943564089b954c35357b90accea
#
_entry.id   5a671943564089b954c35357b90accea
#
_cell.length_a   1.000
_cell.length_b   1.000
_cell.length_c   1.000
_cell.angle_alpha   90.00
_cell.angle_beta   90.00
_cell.angle_gamma   90.00
#
_symmetry.space_group_name_H-M   'P 1'
#
loop_
_entity.id
_entity.type
_entity.pdbx_description
1 polymer ?
#
loop_
_entity_poly.entity_id
_entity_poly.type
_entity_poly.pdbx_seq_one_letter_code
_entity_poly.pdbx_strand_id
1 'polypeptide(L)'
;MHSLYTTSLAYPHVPTNSVAVCDLALSFGEGSDGDRKKRMSRPFGVALLLAGYDELEGCQLFFSDPSGTFVRYKAKAIGAGSEGAQSNLEESYSESLTLSEAQDLALSTLKQVMEEKISTDNIELARVTPDKGFHIATKEEITEALGRL
;
A
#
# COMPACT_ATOMS: atom_id res chain seq x y z
N MET A 1 18.58 7.36 -2.35
CA MET A 1 17.99 6.05 -2.68
C MET A 1 16.70 5.92 -1.88
N HIS A 2 15.62 6.51 -2.37
CA HIS A 2 14.32 6.47 -1.71
C HIS A 2 13.45 5.45 -2.43
N SER A 3 13.37 4.25 -1.86
CA SER A 3 12.53 3.18 -2.37
C SER A 3 11.12 3.35 -1.79
N LEU A 4 10.16 3.68 -2.62
CA LEU A 4 8.74 3.58 -2.27
C LEU A 4 8.36 2.10 -2.33
N TYR A 5 8.37 1.44 -1.18
CA TYR A 5 7.91 0.06 -1.09
C TYR A 5 6.39 0.04 -0.92
N THR A 6 5.68 -0.29 -1.98
CA THR A 6 4.30 -0.77 -1.86
C THR A 6 4.37 -2.29 -1.71
N THR A 7 4.42 -2.77 -0.49
CA THR A 7 4.31 -4.21 -0.24
C THR A 7 2.83 -4.56 -0.18
N SER A 8 2.31 -5.13 -1.27
CA SER A 8 0.98 -5.70 -1.31
C SER A 8 1.07 -7.19 -1.00
N LEU A 9 0.54 -7.60 0.13
CA LEU A 9 0.31 -9.01 0.47
C LEU A 9 -1.11 -9.38 0.02
N ALA A 10 -1.21 -10.05 -1.12
CA ALA A 10 -2.49 -10.55 -1.63
C ALA A 10 -2.85 -11.87 -0.97
N TYR A 11 -3.74 -11.82 0.01
CA TYR A 11 -4.42 -12.99 0.59
C TYR A 11 -5.92 -12.70 0.68
N PRO A 12 -6.77 -13.74 0.60
CA PRO A 12 -8.23 -13.58 0.57
C PRO A 12 -8.85 -12.97 1.84
N HIS A 13 -8.08 -12.68 2.88
CA HIS A 13 -8.56 -12.06 4.12
C HIS A 13 -7.66 -10.91 4.54
N VAL A 14 -7.71 -9.80 3.81
CA VAL A 14 -6.94 -8.58 4.12
C VAL A 14 -7.20 -8.06 5.54
N PRO A 15 -8.45 -8.00 6.04
CA PRO A 15 -8.69 -7.57 7.42
C PRO A 15 -7.98 -8.42 8.45
N THR A 16 -8.00 -9.74 8.31
CA THR A 16 -7.37 -10.67 9.27
C THR A 16 -5.85 -10.50 9.30
N ASN A 17 -5.21 -10.37 8.13
CA ASN A 17 -3.77 -10.16 8.04
C ASN A 17 -3.36 -8.79 8.59
N SER A 18 -4.15 -7.77 8.34
CA SER A 18 -3.92 -6.42 8.83
C SER A 18 -4.03 -6.35 10.35
N VAL A 19 -5.06 -6.99 10.93
CA VAL A 19 -5.21 -7.12 12.39
C VAL A 19 -4.03 -7.87 12.98
N ALA A 20 -3.59 -8.98 12.38
CA ALA A 20 -2.43 -9.75 12.86
C ALA A 20 -1.13 -8.94 12.87
N VAL A 21 -0.90 -8.10 11.85
CA VAL A 21 0.26 -7.19 11.80
C VAL A 21 0.17 -6.12 12.89
N CYS A 22 -1.01 -5.56 13.13
CA CYS A 22 -1.22 -4.55 14.16
C CYS A 22 -1.12 -5.13 15.57
N ASP A 23 -1.68 -6.31 15.81
CA ASP A 23 -1.53 -7.04 17.07
C ASP A 23 -0.07 -7.34 17.37
N LEU A 24 0.71 -7.72 16.35
CA LEU A 24 2.14 -7.93 16.49
C LEU A 24 2.87 -6.61 16.81
N ALA A 25 2.50 -5.51 16.16
CA ALA A 25 3.07 -4.18 16.44
C ALA A 25 2.76 -3.70 17.86
N LEU A 26 1.55 -3.97 18.36
CA LEU A 26 1.12 -3.63 19.72
C LEU A 26 1.71 -4.54 20.80
N SER A 27 2.19 -5.72 20.46
CA SER A 27 2.82 -6.66 21.42
C SER A 27 4.22 -6.22 21.89
N PHE A 28 4.67 -5.04 21.46
CA PHE A 28 5.92 -4.43 21.91
C PHE A 28 5.76 -3.80 23.31
N GLY A 29 6.61 -4.22 24.24
CA GLY A 29 6.79 -3.56 25.55
C GLY A 29 5.72 -3.86 26.63
N GLU A 30 4.50 -4.23 26.30
CA GLU A 30 3.47 -4.62 27.25
C GLU A 30 3.35 -6.15 27.33
N GLY A 31 3.79 -6.73 28.41
CA GLY A 31 3.66 -8.14 28.65
C GLY A 31 3.06 -8.41 30.02
N SER A 32 1.84 -8.87 30.07
CA SER A 32 1.34 -9.63 31.20
C SER A 32 2.20 -10.89 31.36
N ASP A 33 2.48 -11.24 32.59
CA ASP A 33 3.51 -12.18 33.07
C ASP A 33 3.38 -13.65 32.60
N GLY A 34 2.48 -13.95 31.66
CA GLY A 34 2.15 -15.33 31.26
C GLY A 34 2.73 -15.82 29.93
N ASP A 35 3.12 -14.99 29.00
CA ASP A 35 3.51 -15.42 27.66
C ASP A 35 4.85 -14.85 27.19
N ARG A 36 5.94 -15.38 27.73
CA ARG A 36 7.32 -14.94 27.44
C ARG A 36 7.79 -15.24 25.99
N LYS A 37 6.97 -15.90 25.17
CA LYS A 37 7.44 -16.44 23.87
C LYS A 37 7.29 -15.53 22.66
N LYS A 38 6.64 -14.36 22.77
CA LYS A 38 6.38 -13.47 21.60
C LYS A 38 6.66 -11.98 21.85
N ARG A 39 7.57 -11.64 22.74
CA ARG A 39 7.93 -10.24 22.94
C ARG A 39 8.84 -9.76 21.81
N MET A 40 8.39 -8.75 21.08
CA MET A 40 9.26 -7.99 20.20
C MET A 40 10.14 -7.06 21.02
N SER A 41 11.44 -7.06 20.73
CA SER A 41 12.43 -6.24 21.46
C SER A 41 12.36 -4.74 21.13
N ARG A 42 11.74 -4.40 19.99
CA ARG A 42 11.58 -3.01 19.52
C ARG A 42 10.35 -2.89 18.62
N PRO A 43 9.74 -1.68 18.51
CA PRO A 43 8.64 -1.42 17.56
C PRO A 43 9.12 -1.61 16.12
N PHE A 44 8.16 -1.83 15.22
CA PHE A 44 8.41 -1.76 13.78
C PHE A 44 8.89 -0.36 13.41
N GLY A 45 9.91 -0.27 12.56
CA GLY A 45 10.36 1.00 11.97
C GLY A 45 9.78 1.21 10.57
N VAL A 46 8.56 0.70 10.29
CA VAL A 46 7.99 0.68 8.95
C VAL A 46 6.50 1.01 8.99
N ALA A 47 6.05 1.82 8.04
CA ALA A 47 4.64 1.97 7.70
C ALA A 47 4.30 1.07 6.52
N LEU A 48 3.12 0.48 6.51
CA LEU A 48 2.69 -0.49 5.51
C LEU A 48 1.38 -0.05 4.85
N LEU A 49 1.27 -0.31 3.54
CA LEU A 49 0.02 -0.35 2.81
C LEU A 49 -0.31 -1.81 2.51
N LEU A 50 -1.50 -2.25 2.91
CA LEU A 50 -2.00 -3.60 2.71
C LEU A 50 -3.23 -3.52 1.80
N ALA A 51 -3.11 -4.06 0.60
CA ALA A 51 -4.20 -4.06 -0.37
C ALA A 51 -4.65 -5.49 -0.66
N GLY A 52 -5.94 -5.68 -0.88
CA GLY A 52 -6.49 -6.96 -1.25
C GLY A 52 -7.93 -6.86 -1.74
N TYR A 53 -8.46 -8.01 -2.13
CA TYR A 53 -9.84 -8.19 -2.56
C TYR A 53 -10.52 -9.24 -1.69
N ASP A 54 -11.73 -8.94 -1.26
CA ASP A 54 -12.62 -9.84 -0.55
C ASP A 54 -13.95 -9.96 -1.31
N GLU A 55 -14.55 -11.16 -1.35
CA GLU A 55 -15.79 -11.39 -2.11
C GLU A 55 -16.99 -10.61 -1.57
N LEU A 56 -17.01 -10.31 -0.27
CA LEU A 56 -18.11 -9.61 0.39
C LEU A 56 -17.85 -8.08 0.45
N GLU A 57 -16.63 -7.69 0.75
CA GLU A 57 -16.25 -6.30 1.01
C GLU A 57 -15.63 -5.59 -0.21
N GLY A 58 -15.31 -6.35 -1.26
CA GLY A 58 -14.68 -5.84 -2.47
C GLY A 58 -13.19 -5.49 -2.28
N CYS A 59 -12.72 -4.51 -3.02
CA CYS A 59 -11.35 -4.01 -2.92
C CYS A 59 -11.14 -3.24 -1.62
N GLN A 60 -10.03 -3.52 -0.94
CA GLN A 60 -9.69 -2.92 0.34
C GLN A 60 -8.25 -2.44 0.36
N LEU A 61 -8.03 -1.29 0.99
CA LEU A 61 -6.71 -0.73 1.26
C LEU A 61 -6.63 -0.32 2.73
N PHE A 62 -5.64 -0.84 3.43
CA PHE A 62 -5.36 -0.49 4.81
C PHE A 62 -3.98 0.12 4.95
N PHE A 63 -3.87 1.07 5.85
CA PHE A 63 -2.60 1.65 6.29
C PHE A 63 -2.33 1.23 7.72
N SER A 64 -1.10 0.82 8.00
CA SER A 64 -0.59 0.55 9.34
C SER A 64 0.71 1.31 9.55
N ASP A 65 0.83 1.98 10.69
CA ASP A 65 2.03 2.66 11.12
C ASP A 65 2.75 1.91 12.26
N PRO A 66 3.98 2.33 12.64
CA PRO A 66 4.72 1.69 13.71
C PRO A 66 4.06 1.76 15.09
N SER A 67 3.10 2.66 15.30
CA SER A 67 2.34 2.78 16.55
C SER A 67 1.27 1.70 16.72
N GLY A 68 1.05 0.88 15.68
CA GLY A 68 -0.04 -0.09 15.63
C GLY A 68 -1.38 0.50 15.17
N THR A 69 -1.37 1.74 14.68
CA THR A 69 -2.55 2.34 14.05
C THR A 69 -2.89 1.57 12.79
N PHE A 70 -4.15 1.26 12.62
CA PHE A 70 -4.70 0.51 11.51
C PHE A 70 -5.97 1.19 11.03
N VAL A 71 -5.94 1.71 9.80
CA VAL A 71 -7.06 2.47 9.23
C VAL A 71 -7.29 2.08 7.78
N ARG A 72 -8.56 1.92 7.40
CA ARG A 72 -8.98 1.71 6.02
C ARG A 72 -8.99 3.04 5.26
N TYR A 73 -8.44 3.04 4.06
CA TYR A 73 -8.41 4.19 3.16
C TYR A 73 -8.99 3.83 1.79
N LYS A 74 -9.47 4.84 1.09
CA LYS A 74 -9.84 4.74 -0.34
C LYS A 74 -8.61 4.93 -1.23
N ALA A 75 -7.75 5.88 -0.86
CA ALA A 75 -6.45 6.12 -1.46
C ALA A 75 -5.47 6.61 -0.39
N LYS A 76 -4.23 6.17 -0.42
CA LYS A 76 -3.22 6.55 0.58
C LYS A 76 -1.83 6.60 -0.01
N ALA A 77 -1.13 7.68 0.25
CA ALA A 77 0.29 7.82 -0.04
C ALA A 77 1.11 7.71 1.26
N ILE A 78 2.28 7.07 1.17
CA ILE A 78 3.27 6.98 2.25
C ILE A 78 4.68 7.22 1.71
N GLY A 79 5.59 7.63 2.58
CA GLY A 79 7.01 7.88 2.23
C GLY A 79 7.31 9.34 1.96
N ALA A 80 8.47 9.61 1.34
CA ALA A 80 8.89 10.96 0.98
C ALA A 80 7.91 11.58 -0.02
N GLY A 81 7.53 12.86 0.20
CA GLY A 81 6.55 13.54 -0.66
C GLY A 81 5.10 13.11 -0.46
N SER A 82 4.81 12.27 0.54
CA SER A 82 3.46 11.73 0.78
C SER A 82 2.39 12.80 1.03
N GLU A 83 2.71 13.94 1.59
CA GLU A 83 1.75 15.04 1.80
C GLU A 83 1.22 15.59 0.47
N GLY A 84 2.10 15.90 -0.48
CA GLY A 84 1.72 16.35 -1.81
C GLY A 84 1.00 15.28 -2.61
N ALA A 85 1.49 14.04 -2.53
CA ALA A 85 0.85 12.89 -3.17
C ALA A 85 -0.55 12.63 -2.59
N GLN A 86 -0.73 12.73 -1.28
CA GLN A 86 -2.03 12.53 -0.63
C GLN A 86 -3.03 13.61 -1.04
N SER A 87 -2.62 14.88 -1.10
CA SER A 87 -3.47 15.98 -1.57
C SER A 87 -3.94 15.76 -3.01
N ASN A 88 -3.04 15.31 -3.90
CA ASN A 88 -3.40 15.00 -5.28
C ASN A 88 -4.39 13.82 -5.37
N LEU A 89 -4.17 12.76 -4.57
CA LEU A 89 -5.08 11.62 -4.50
C LEU A 89 -6.47 12.02 -3.98
N GLU A 90 -6.55 12.87 -2.95
CA GLU A 90 -7.82 13.35 -2.38
C GLU A 90 -8.62 14.21 -3.38
N GLU A 91 -7.93 14.98 -4.21
CA GLU A 91 -8.55 15.82 -5.24
C GLU A 91 -9.03 15.00 -6.44
N SER A 92 -8.25 14.00 -6.86
CA SER A 92 -8.46 13.32 -8.14
C SER A 92 -9.11 11.93 -8.01
N TYR A 93 -9.17 11.34 -6.81
CA TYR A 93 -9.73 10.01 -6.61
C TYR A 93 -11.26 10.01 -6.71
N SER A 94 -11.80 9.00 -7.41
CA SER A 94 -13.22 8.67 -7.43
C SER A 94 -13.43 7.16 -7.29
N GLU A 95 -14.49 6.74 -6.64
CA GLU A 95 -14.88 5.32 -6.54
C GLU A 95 -15.27 4.71 -7.88
N SER A 96 -15.59 5.53 -8.87
CA SER A 96 -15.96 5.11 -10.22
C SER A 96 -14.78 4.87 -11.16
N LEU A 97 -13.54 5.11 -10.71
CA LEU A 97 -12.35 4.89 -11.51
C LEU A 97 -12.23 3.42 -11.92
N THR A 98 -11.96 3.20 -13.21
CA THR A 98 -11.53 1.91 -13.71
C THR A 98 -10.12 1.57 -13.23
N LEU A 99 -9.71 0.31 -13.33
CA LEU A 99 -8.36 -0.11 -12.97
C LEU A 99 -7.28 0.68 -13.73
N SER A 100 -7.50 0.93 -15.03
CA SER A 100 -6.56 1.71 -15.86
C SER A 100 -6.45 3.15 -15.39
N GLU A 101 -7.56 3.81 -15.12
CA GLU A 101 -7.59 5.20 -14.61
C GLU A 101 -6.96 5.30 -13.22
N ALA A 102 -7.19 4.31 -12.35
CA ALA A 102 -6.55 4.26 -11.03
C ALA A 102 -5.02 4.08 -11.13
N GLN A 103 -4.55 3.27 -12.10
CA GLN A 103 -3.12 3.13 -12.38
C GLN A 103 -2.52 4.45 -12.89
N ASP A 104 -3.19 5.10 -13.85
CA ASP A 104 -2.75 6.36 -14.42
C ASP A 104 -2.72 7.46 -13.34
N LEU A 105 -3.73 7.52 -12.45
CA LEU A 105 -3.74 8.41 -11.30
C LEU A 105 -2.56 8.14 -10.35
N ALA A 106 -2.31 6.89 -9.99
CA ALA A 106 -1.21 6.53 -9.11
C ALA A 106 0.16 6.90 -9.70
N LEU A 107 0.37 6.62 -11.00
CA LEU A 107 1.61 6.94 -11.70
C LEU A 107 1.79 8.44 -11.90
N SER A 108 0.73 9.19 -12.23
CA SER A 108 0.79 10.65 -12.36
C SER A 108 1.09 11.32 -11.02
N THR A 109 0.48 10.85 -9.94
CA THR A 109 0.76 11.32 -8.58
C THR A 109 2.22 11.05 -8.20
N LEU A 110 2.72 9.85 -8.48
CA LEU A 110 4.12 9.49 -8.22
C LEU A 110 5.08 10.37 -9.03
N LYS A 111 4.78 10.61 -10.31
CA LYS A 111 5.56 11.48 -11.21
C LYS A 111 5.67 12.92 -10.69
N GLN A 112 4.64 13.44 -10.03
CA GLN A 112 4.64 14.79 -9.46
C GLN A 112 5.54 14.94 -8.23
N VAL A 113 5.70 13.89 -7.43
CA VAL A 113 6.45 13.93 -6.17
C VAL A 113 7.86 13.35 -6.28
N MET A 114 8.18 12.66 -7.36
CA MET A 114 9.53 12.17 -7.60
C MET A 114 10.43 13.27 -8.15
N GLU A 115 11.62 13.41 -7.57
CA GLU A 115 12.66 14.33 -8.06
C GLU A 115 13.28 13.83 -9.38
N GLU A 116 13.33 12.51 -9.55
CA GLU A 116 13.88 11.86 -10.74
C GLU A 116 12.77 11.57 -11.77
N LYS A 117 13.18 11.52 -13.05
CA LYS A 117 12.26 11.13 -14.11
C LYS A 117 11.77 9.70 -13.89
N ILE A 118 10.46 9.52 -13.87
CA ILE A 118 9.81 8.22 -13.74
C ILE A 118 10.17 7.30 -14.92
N SER A 119 10.55 6.07 -14.62
CA SER A 119 10.95 5.05 -15.60
C SER A 119 10.65 3.64 -15.10
N THR A 120 10.72 2.65 -15.97
CA THR A 120 10.52 1.24 -15.61
C THR A 120 11.60 0.66 -14.70
N ASP A 121 12.69 1.39 -14.47
CA ASP A 121 13.80 0.94 -13.63
C ASP A 121 13.72 1.49 -12.18
N ASN A 122 12.94 2.54 -11.97
CA ASN A 122 12.81 3.19 -10.66
C ASN A 122 11.40 3.12 -10.05
N ILE A 123 10.46 2.43 -10.71
CA ILE A 123 9.12 2.16 -10.19
C ILE A 123 8.77 0.69 -10.28
N GLU A 124 7.92 0.27 -9.37
CA GLU A 124 7.20 -1.00 -9.42
C GLU A 124 5.71 -0.73 -9.32
N LEU A 125 4.92 -1.49 -10.06
CA LEU A 125 3.47 -1.40 -10.07
C LEU A 125 2.87 -2.77 -9.73
N ALA A 126 2.05 -2.80 -8.70
CA ALA A 126 1.30 -4.00 -8.32
C ALA A 126 -0.20 -3.71 -8.31
N ARG A 127 -1.01 -4.71 -8.63
CA ARG A 127 -2.46 -4.63 -8.63
C ARG A 127 -3.09 -5.89 -8.07
N VAL A 128 -4.27 -5.74 -7.51
CA VAL A 128 -5.12 -6.85 -7.08
C VAL A 128 -6.45 -6.75 -7.80
N THR A 129 -6.86 -7.82 -8.47
CA THR A 129 -8.14 -7.89 -9.19
C THR A 129 -8.91 -9.14 -8.79
N PRO A 130 -10.27 -9.13 -8.88
CA PRO A 130 -11.09 -10.28 -8.53
C PRO A 130 -10.78 -11.54 -9.34
N ASP A 131 -10.44 -11.36 -10.63
CA ASP A 131 -10.22 -12.44 -11.58
C ASP A 131 -8.81 -13.04 -11.52
N LYS A 132 -7.79 -12.20 -11.30
CA LYS A 132 -6.37 -12.62 -11.35
C LYS A 132 -5.68 -12.61 -9.99
N GLY A 133 -6.32 -12.04 -8.96
CA GLY A 133 -5.69 -11.84 -7.68
C GLY A 133 -4.54 -10.84 -7.75
N PHE A 134 -3.46 -11.10 -7.02
CA PHE A 134 -2.27 -10.27 -6.99
C PHE A 134 -1.42 -10.44 -8.24
N HIS A 135 -1.03 -9.31 -8.86
CA HIS A 135 -0.16 -9.27 -10.02
C HIS A 135 0.84 -8.11 -9.92
N ILE A 136 2.10 -8.41 -10.14
CA ILE A 136 3.15 -7.39 -10.31
C ILE A 136 3.26 -7.13 -11.83
N ALA A 137 3.11 -5.88 -12.22
CA ALA A 137 3.18 -5.47 -13.61
C ALA A 137 4.58 -5.71 -14.20
N THR A 138 4.62 -6.18 -15.43
CA THR A 138 5.87 -6.31 -16.18
C THR A 138 6.40 -4.94 -16.63
N LYS A 139 7.66 -4.88 -17.08
CA LYS A 139 8.23 -3.63 -17.61
C LYS A 139 7.48 -3.12 -18.85
N GLU A 140 6.94 -4.04 -19.64
CA GLU A 140 6.13 -3.72 -20.83
C GLU A 140 4.80 -3.07 -20.40
N GLU A 141 4.12 -3.63 -19.41
CA GLU A 141 2.86 -3.07 -18.86
C GLU A 141 3.08 -1.70 -18.23
N ILE A 142 4.21 -1.51 -17.53
CA ILE A 142 4.59 -0.20 -16.97
C ILE A 142 4.89 0.80 -18.07
N THR A 143 5.62 0.39 -19.13
CA THR A 143 5.93 1.26 -20.29
C THR A 143 4.64 1.72 -20.98
N GLU A 144 3.69 0.81 -21.18
CA GLU A 144 2.38 1.15 -21.74
C GLU A 144 1.62 2.15 -20.88
N ALA A 145 1.58 1.91 -19.55
CA ALA A 145 0.94 2.83 -18.61
C ALA A 145 1.60 4.22 -18.61
N LEU A 146 2.92 4.28 -18.61
CA LEU A 146 3.67 5.55 -18.69
C LEU A 146 3.46 6.28 -20.02
N GLY A 147 3.20 5.55 -21.11
CA GLY A 147 2.90 6.14 -22.43
C GLY A 147 1.53 6.83 -22.50
N ARG A 148 0.64 6.60 -21.53
CA ARG A 148 -0.67 7.27 -21.42
C ARG A 148 -0.63 8.57 -20.60
N LEU A 149 0.46 8.82 -19.86
CA LEU A 149 0.70 10.02 -19.01
C LEU A 149 1.38 11.16 -19.79
#